data_f9bb364404fdea7032bd52ea033f1b0d
#
_entry.id   f9bb364404fdea7032bd52ea033f1b0d
#
_cell.length_a   1.000
_cell.length_b   1.000
_cell.length_c   1.000
_cell.angle_alpha   90.00
_cell.angle_beta   90.00
_cell.angle_gamma   90.00
#
_symmetry.space_group_name_H-M   'P 1'
#
loop_
_entity.id
_entity.type
_entity.pdbx_description
1 polymer ?
#
loop_
_entity_poly.entity_id
_entity_poly.type
_entity_poly.pdbx_seq_one_letter_code
_entity_poly.pdbx_strand_id
1 'polypeptide(L)'
;KTKIAVLSNFLEIFLLISPVFILIILGNLLRRIGVPELSFWHVSDKLIYWVLIPALLFHHVSQITLSSIMFANYAVVILSGLFVVTTLSFISGKLFGYTPQIWTSVMQGAARHNAFIALAIAGSLFGNKGLALGAIFMVILIPIINIVIVSVMTTALNQKVGNSSRSNIIDVLFELVKNPFILAITIGLVI
;
A
#
# COMPACT_ATOMS: atom_id res chain seq x y z
N LYS A 1 13.66 -35.62 -1.61
CA LYS A 1 14.51 -34.46 -2.00
C LYS A 1 13.69 -33.15 -2.13
N THR A 2 12.46 -33.19 -2.70
CA THR A 2 11.64 -31.98 -2.95
C THR A 2 11.17 -31.29 -1.65
N LYS A 3 10.80 -32.03 -0.62
CA LYS A 3 10.37 -31.46 0.67
C LYS A 3 11.49 -30.71 1.43
N ILE A 4 12.72 -31.18 1.33
CA ILE A 4 13.87 -30.54 1.97
C ILE A 4 14.22 -29.23 1.25
N ALA A 5 14.16 -29.21 -0.09
CA ALA A 5 14.38 -28.00 -0.87
C ALA A 5 13.30 -26.92 -0.64
N VAL A 6 12.04 -27.32 -0.46
CA VAL A 6 10.95 -26.39 -0.13
C VAL A 6 11.13 -25.80 1.27
N LEU A 7 11.56 -26.63 2.23
CA LEU A 7 11.79 -26.18 3.60
C LEU A 7 13.00 -25.22 3.69
N SER A 8 14.10 -25.51 2.95
CA SER A 8 15.27 -24.62 2.90
C SER A 8 14.91 -23.26 2.27
N ASN A 9 14.16 -23.26 1.17
CA ASN A 9 13.70 -22.01 0.54
C ASN A 9 12.78 -21.21 1.47
N PHE A 10 11.89 -21.88 2.22
CA PHE A 10 11.03 -21.21 3.18
C PHE A 10 11.86 -20.59 4.32
N LEU A 11 12.86 -21.32 4.84
CA LEU A 11 13.71 -20.82 5.91
C LEU A 11 14.56 -19.62 5.46
N GLU A 12 15.10 -19.66 4.25
CA GLU A 12 15.84 -18.54 3.65
C GLU A 12 14.95 -17.31 3.51
N ILE A 13 13.75 -17.45 2.96
CA ILE A 13 12.79 -16.33 2.83
C ILE A 13 12.41 -15.78 4.22
N PHE A 14 12.13 -16.68 5.16
CA PHE A 14 11.79 -16.29 6.55
C PHE A 14 12.92 -15.49 7.21
N LEU A 15 14.17 -15.92 7.05
CA LEU A 15 15.34 -15.23 7.59
C LEU A 15 15.55 -13.87 6.92
N LEU A 16 15.30 -13.76 5.60
CA LEU A 16 15.42 -12.49 4.88
C LEU A 16 14.39 -11.44 5.33
N ILE A 17 13.17 -11.85 5.66
CA ILE A 17 12.11 -10.93 6.10
C ILE A 17 12.05 -10.75 7.63
N SER A 18 12.65 -11.65 8.40
CA SER A 18 12.62 -11.61 9.87
C SER A 18 13.13 -10.28 10.46
N PRO A 19 14.17 -9.59 9.93
CA PRO A 19 14.61 -8.32 10.48
C PRO A 19 13.51 -7.25 10.47
N VAL A 20 12.63 -7.27 9.48
CA VAL A 20 11.49 -6.32 9.40
C VAL A 20 10.56 -6.53 10.59
N PHE A 21 10.20 -7.77 10.89
CA PHE A 21 9.32 -8.09 12.02
C PHE A 21 9.99 -7.83 13.36
N ILE A 22 11.29 -8.14 13.48
CA ILE A 22 12.08 -7.84 14.69
C ILE A 22 12.08 -6.34 14.97
N LEU A 23 12.29 -5.50 13.96
CA LEU A 23 12.24 -4.04 14.10
C LEU A 23 10.86 -3.53 14.50
N ILE A 24 9.79 -4.11 13.99
CA ILE A 24 8.41 -3.77 14.38
C ILE A 24 8.17 -4.12 15.86
N ILE A 25 8.60 -5.31 16.29
CA ILE A 25 8.48 -5.74 17.68
C ILE A 25 9.30 -4.83 18.60
N LEU A 26 10.55 -4.55 18.21
CA LEU A 26 11.43 -3.65 18.95
C LEU A 26 10.83 -2.25 19.08
N GLY A 27 10.33 -1.67 17.98
CA GLY A 27 9.69 -0.36 17.99
C GLY A 27 8.46 -0.32 18.90
N ASN A 28 7.62 -1.38 18.87
CA ASN A 28 6.48 -1.50 19.78
C ASN A 28 6.92 -1.61 21.25
N LEU A 29 7.96 -2.36 21.53
CA LEU A 29 8.52 -2.51 22.88
C LEU A 29 9.06 -1.17 23.40
N LEU A 30 9.89 -0.50 22.62
CA LEU A 30 10.44 0.82 22.96
C LEU A 30 9.33 1.84 23.23
N ARG A 31 8.30 1.87 22.39
CA ARG A 31 7.15 2.75 22.58
C ARG A 31 6.40 2.45 23.89
N ARG A 32 6.25 1.17 24.26
CA ARG A 32 5.61 0.78 25.54
C ARG A 32 6.43 1.14 26.75
N ILE A 33 7.75 1.11 26.66
CA ILE A 33 8.68 1.51 27.73
C ILE A 33 8.78 3.04 27.82
N GLY A 34 8.27 3.78 26.82
CA GLY A 34 8.34 5.25 26.79
C GLY A 34 9.68 5.81 26.32
N VAL A 35 10.49 5.02 25.63
CA VAL A 35 11.80 5.41 25.09
C VAL A 35 11.82 5.25 23.57
N PRO A 36 12.07 6.31 22.81
CA PRO A 36 11.99 7.73 23.15
C PRO A 36 10.59 8.20 23.52
N GLU A 37 10.46 9.43 23.98
CA GLU A 37 9.17 10.04 24.30
C GLU A 37 8.17 9.99 23.15
N LEU A 38 6.88 10.05 23.45
CA LEU A 38 5.80 9.95 22.44
C LEU A 38 5.90 11.02 21.35
N SER A 39 6.37 12.21 21.71
CA SER A 39 6.64 13.34 20.81
C SER A 39 7.61 12.99 19.70
N PHE A 40 8.67 12.22 20.01
CA PHE A 40 9.67 11.76 19.04
C PHE A 40 9.01 10.87 17.95
N TRP A 41 8.13 9.97 18.35
CA TRP A 41 7.45 9.09 17.39
C TRP A 41 6.60 9.88 16.39
N HIS A 42 5.87 10.88 16.86
CA HIS A 42 5.05 11.74 15.98
C HIS A 42 5.90 12.57 15.01
N VAL A 43 7.04 13.10 15.47
CA VAL A 43 7.96 13.86 14.59
C VAL A 43 8.61 12.92 13.59
N SER A 44 9.06 11.75 14.04
CA SER A 44 9.67 10.73 13.18
C SER A 44 8.70 10.23 12.09
N ASP A 45 7.44 9.97 12.43
CA ASP A 45 6.41 9.56 11.47
C ASP A 45 6.24 10.61 10.36
N LYS A 46 6.19 11.90 10.73
CA LYS A 46 6.10 13.00 9.75
C LYS A 46 7.34 13.08 8.87
N LEU A 47 8.53 12.98 9.45
CA LEU A 47 9.79 13.00 8.71
C LEU A 47 9.89 11.82 7.73
N ILE A 48 9.55 10.63 8.18
CA ILE A 48 9.54 9.42 7.35
C ILE A 48 8.55 9.59 6.19
N TYR A 49 7.32 10.02 6.48
CA TYR A 49 6.27 10.15 5.49
C TYR A 49 6.53 11.24 4.44
N TRP A 50 6.99 12.43 4.88
CA TRP A 50 7.13 13.58 4.01
C TRP A 50 8.49 13.70 3.33
N VAL A 51 9.54 13.10 3.88
CA VAL A 51 10.91 13.27 3.39
C VAL A 51 11.58 11.96 3.04
N LEU A 52 11.71 11.03 4.00
CA LEU A 52 12.57 9.86 3.80
C LEU A 52 12.00 8.87 2.79
N ILE A 53 10.72 8.56 2.87
CA ILE A 53 10.09 7.64 1.90
C ILE A 53 9.99 8.27 0.50
N PRO A 54 9.54 9.52 0.31
CA PRO A 54 9.60 10.17 -1.00
C PRO A 54 11.01 10.17 -1.61
N ALA A 55 12.04 10.52 -0.84
CA ALA A 55 13.42 10.49 -1.32
C ALA A 55 13.88 9.08 -1.73
N LEU A 56 13.53 8.06 -0.94
CA LEU A 56 13.81 6.66 -1.24
C LEU A 56 13.10 6.22 -2.55
N LEU A 57 11.82 6.53 -2.67
CA LEU A 57 11.03 6.18 -3.85
C LEU A 57 11.54 6.87 -5.11
N PHE A 58 11.83 8.16 -5.03
CA PHE A 58 12.44 8.93 -6.12
C PHE A 58 13.76 8.28 -6.57
N HIS A 59 14.67 8.03 -5.63
CA HIS A 59 15.98 7.44 -5.92
C HIS A 59 15.86 6.09 -6.64
N HIS A 60 15.00 5.18 -6.18
CA HIS A 60 14.86 3.87 -6.79
C HIS A 60 14.12 3.89 -8.11
N VAL A 61 13.12 4.77 -8.26
CA VAL A 61 12.33 4.86 -9.49
C VAL A 61 13.12 5.54 -10.61
N SER A 62 13.93 6.56 -10.30
CA SER A 62 14.78 7.22 -11.31
C SER A 62 15.87 6.34 -11.89
N GLN A 63 16.20 5.22 -11.24
CA GLN A 63 17.21 4.27 -11.71
C GLN A 63 16.63 3.10 -12.52
N ILE A 64 15.31 2.99 -12.63
CA ILE A 64 14.69 1.87 -13.32
C ILE A 64 14.30 2.24 -14.75
N THR A 65 14.79 1.48 -15.71
CA THR A 65 14.33 1.56 -17.09
C THR A 65 13.16 0.61 -17.29
N LEU A 66 11.95 1.15 -17.31
CA LEU A 66 10.74 0.39 -17.60
C LEU A 66 10.33 0.59 -19.06
N SER A 67 10.16 -0.50 -19.78
CA SER A 67 9.45 -0.43 -21.07
C SER A 67 7.95 -0.19 -20.80
N SER A 68 7.29 0.52 -21.72
CA SER A 68 5.84 0.77 -21.65
C SER A 68 5.03 -0.52 -21.56
N ILE A 69 5.51 -1.59 -22.19
CA ILE A 69 4.87 -2.91 -22.16
C ILE A 69 4.97 -3.53 -20.75
N MET A 70 6.13 -3.45 -20.11
CA MET A 70 6.29 -3.94 -18.73
C MET A 70 5.39 -3.18 -17.74
N PHE A 71 5.32 -1.87 -17.89
CA PHE A 71 4.45 -1.04 -17.04
C PHE A 71 2.96 -1.42 -17.22
N ALA A 72 2.52 -1.58 -18.49
CA ALA A 72 1.15 -1.97 -18.78
C ALA A 72 0.80 -3.36 -18.23
N ASN A 73 1.66 -4.35 -18.42
CA ASN A 73 1.44 -5.69 -17.88
C ASN A 73 1.40 -5.70 -16.35
N TYR A 74 2.28 -4.92 -15.72
CA TYR A 74 2.32 -4.78 -14.27
C TYR A 74 1.05 -4.11 -13.74
N ALA A 75 0.58 -3.06 -14.41
CA ALA A 75 -0.68 -2.41 -14.08
C ALA A 75 -1.87 -3.37 -14.22
N VAL A 76 -1.94 -4.17 -15.28
CA VAL A 76 -3.01 -5.16 -15.47
C VAL A 76 -3.04 -6.18 -14.34
N VAL A 77 -1.89 -6.70 -13.92
CA VAL A 77 -1.81 -7.66 -12.80
C VAL A 77 -2.29 -7.02 -11.49
N ILE A 78 -1.85 -5.79 -11.20
CA ILE A 78 -2.24 -5.07 -9.98
C ILE A 78 -3.75 -4.81 -9.97
N LEU A 79 -4.28 -4.30 -11.08
CA LEU A 79 -5.69 -3.94 -11.18
C LEU A 79 -6.60 -5.16 -11.20
N SER A 80 -6.19 -6.27 -11.82
CA SER A 80 -6.93 -7.53 -11.75
C SER A 80 -6.97 -8.08 -10.33
N GLY A 81 -5.87 -8.03 -9.59
CA GLY A 81 -5.83 -8.40 -8.18
C GLY A 81 -6.77 -7.54 -7.32
N LEU A 82 -6.74 -6.22 -7.51
CA LEU A 82 -7.66 -5.30 -6.82
C LEU A 82 -9.12 -5.60 -7.15
N PHE A 83 -9.43 -5.84 -8.43
CA PHE A 83 -10.77 -6.19 -8.89
C PHE A 83 -11.26 -7.48 -8.23
N VAL A 84 -10.45 -8.53 -8.21
CA VAL A 84 -10.79 -9.80 -7.57
C VAL A 84 -11.07 -9.61 -6.08
N VAL A 85 -10.18 -8.94 -5.35
CA VAL A 85 -10.33 -8.72 -3.91
C VAL A 85 -11.57 -7.90 -3.57
N THR A 86 -11.83 -6.82 -4.31
CA THR A 86 -13.01 -5.97 -4.08
C THR A 86 -14.30 -6.71 -4.40
N THR A 87 -14.31 -7.49 -5.49
CA THR A 87 -15.47 -8.32 -5.89
C THR A 87 -15.76 -9.40 -4.86
N LEU A 88 -14.75 -10.14 -4.40
CA LEU A 88 -14.90 -11.16 -3.37
C LEU A 88 -15.41 -10.57 -2.05
N SER A 89 -14.92 -9.41 -1.67
CA SER A 89 -15.38 -8.69 -0.47
C SER A 89 -16.86 -8.28 -0.59
N PHE A 90 -17.27 -7.81 -1.76
CA PHE A 90 -18.68 -7.49 -2.04
C PHE A 90 -19.56 -8.73 -2.00
N ILE A 91 -19.14 -9.81 -2.67
CA ILE A 91 -19.88 -11.10 -2.70
C ILE A 91 -20.00 -11.65 -1.28
N SER A 92 -18.93 -11.66 -0.49
CA SER A 92 -18.96 -12.13 0.90
C SER A 92 -19.94 -11.32 1.74
N GLY A 93 -19.96 -9.99 1.57
CA GLY A 93 -20.93 -9.12 2.24
C GLY A 93 -22.38 -9.49 1.94
N LYS A 94 -22.66 -9.82 0.69
CA LYS A 94 -24.01 -10.26 0.25
C LYS A 94 -24.36 -11.64 0.78
N LEU A 95 -23.44 -12.59 0.67
CA LEU A 95 -23.68 -13.98 1.10
C LEU A 95 -23.89 -14.11 2.61
N PHE A 96 -23.15 -13.36 3.40
CA PHE A 96 -23.26 -13.40 4.87
C PHE A 96 -24.26 -12.39 5.43
N GLY A 97 -24.95 -11.64 4.59
CA GLY A 97 -25.97 -10.67 5.03
C GLY A 97 -25.37 -9.52 5.86
N TYR A 98 -24.13 -9.12 5.61
CA TYR A 98 -23.50 -8.04 6.34
C TYR A 98 -24.12 -6.67 6.02
N THR A 99 -24.22 -5.82 7.03
CA THR A 99 -24.64 -4.44 6.82
C THR A 99 -23.65 -3.71 5.92
N PRO A 100 -24.05 -2.62 5.22
CA PRO A 100 -23.15 -1.82 4.39
C PRO A 100 -21.88 -1.38 5.13
N GLN A 101 -21.97 -1.04 6.41
CA GLN A 101 -20.84 -0.63 7.26
C GLN A 101 -19.83 -1.77 7.42
N ILE A 102 -20.30 -2.99 7.62
CA ILE A 102 -19.42 -4.15 7.85
C ILE A 102 -18.73 -4.56 6.55
N TRP A 103 -19.49 -4.79 5.46
CA TRP A 103 -18.87 -5.29 4.23
C TRP A 103 -17.95 -4.26 3.57
N THR A 104 -18.22 -2.94 3.67
CA THR A 104 -17.31 -1.91 3.19
C THR A 104 -16.03 -1.84 4.03
N SER A 105 -16.11 -2.09 5.34
CA SER A 105 -14.93 -2.19 6.21
C SER A 105 -14.09 -3.43 5.87
N VAL A 106 -14.73 -4.58 5.61
CA VAL A 106 -14.04 -5.79 5.14
C VAL A 106 -13.34 -5.53 3.81
N MET A 107 -14.00 -4.87 2.86
CA MET A 107 -13.43 -4.48 1.58
C MET A 107 -12.19 -3.59 1.75
N GLN A 108 -12.25 -2.59 2.64
CA GLN A 108 -11.09 -1.75 2.94
C GLN A 108 -9.93 -2.57 3.53
N GLY A 109 -10.21 -3.41 4.50
CA GLY A 109 -9.20 -4.25 5.14
C GLY A 109 -8.53 -5.24 4.17
N ALA A 110 -9.28 -5.76 3.20
CA ALA A 110 -8.79 -6.69 2.20
C ALA A 110 -8.02 -6.00 1.06
N ALA A 111 -8.45 -4.82 0.64
CA ALA A 111 -7.87 -4.11 -0.49
C ALA A 111 -6.69 -3.21 -0.12
N ARG A 112 -6.66 -2.63 1.08
CA ARG A 112 -5.56 -1.76 1.52
C ARG A 112 -4.40 -2.57 2.06
N HIS A 113 -3.22 -2.29 1.55
CA HIS A 113 -1.96 -2.86 2.03
C HIS A 113 -1.19 -1.84 2.90
N ASN A 114 -0.29 -2.34 3.74
CA ASN A 114 0.67 -1.49 4.44
C ASN A 114 1.87 -1.24 3.52
N ALA A 115 1.96 -0.03 2.99
CA ALA A 115 2.99 0.39 2.04
C ALA A 115 4.41 0.24 2.60
N PHE A 116 4.64 0.55 3.88
CA PHE A 116 5.95 0.47 4.51
C PHE A 116 6.43 -0.98 4.65
N ILE A 117 5.56 -1.86 5.11
CA ILE A 117 5.87 -3.29 5.24
C ILE A 117 6.09 -3.89 3.84
N ALA A 118 5.25 -3.56 2.86
CA ALA A 118 5.38 -4.05 1.51
C ALA A 118 6.72 -3.66 0.87
N LEU A 119 7.15 -2.39 1.02
CA LEU A 119 8.46 -1.93 0.54
C LEU A 119 9.62 -2.61 1.27
N ALA A 120 9.55 -2.73 2.59
CA ALA A 120 10.59 -3.37 3.37
C ALA A 120 10.79 -4.84 2.97
N ILE A 121 9.69 -5.59 2.78
CA ILE A 121 9.74 -6.98 2.31
C ILE A 121 10.25 -7.05 0.86
N ALA A 122 9.76 -6.20 -0.04
CA ALA A 122 10.20 -6.17 -1.42
C ALA A 122 11.69 -5.85 -1.53
N GLY A 123 12.20 -4.90 -0.74
CA GLY A 123 13.61 -4.57 -0.65
C GLY A 123 14.45 -5.71 -0.09
N SER A 124 13.99 -6.41 0.93
CA SER A 124 14.69 -7.54 1.55
C SER A 124 14.78 -8.75 0.60
N LEU A 125 13.73 -9.04 -0.17
CA LEU A 125 13.68 -10.21 -1.07
C LEU A 125 14.32 -9.96 -2.42
N PHE A 126 14.17 -8.76 -2.98
CA PHE A 126 14.52 -8.46 -4.39
C PHE A 126 15.50 -7.28 -4.53
N GLY A 127 15.99 -6.73 -3.41
CA GLY A 127 16.92 -5.59 -3.40
C GLY A 127 16.35 -4.34 -4.07
N ASN A 128 17.21 -3.57 -4.75
CA ASN A 128 16.83 -2.31 -5.40
C ASN A 128 15.73 -2.48 -6.46
N LYS A 129 15.70 -3.62 -7.18
CA LYS A 129 14.62 -3.92 -8.12
C LYS A 129 13.28 -4.06 -7.39
N GLY A 130 13.26 -4.72 -6.23
CA GLY A 130 12.07 -4.87 -5.41
C GLY A 130 11.53 -3.53 -4.91
N LEU A 131 12.41 -2.65 -4.47
CA LEU A 131 12.04 -1.30 -4.03
C LEU A 131 11.44 -0.48 -5.18
N ALA A 132 12.05 -0.51 -6.36
CA ALA A 132 11.54 0.21 -7.53
C ALA A 132 10.20 -0.34 -8.03
N LEU A 133 10.03 -1.66 -8.14
CA LEU A 133 8.76 -2.28 -8.49
C LEU A 133 7.68 -2.04 -7.45
N GLY A 134 8.04 -2.08 -6.16
CA GLY A 134 7.15 -1.71 -5.06
C GLY A 134 6.69 -0.26 -5.12
N ALA A 135 7.57 0.66 -5.49
CA ALA A 135 7.22 2.06 -5.72
C ALA A 135 6.20 2.23 -6.85
N ILE A 136 6.43 1.58 -7.99
CA ILE A 136 5.50 1.60 -9.13
C ILE A 136 4.15 0.99 -8.75
N PHE A 137 4.17 -0.13 -8.01
CA PHE A 137 2.97 -0.73 -7.43
C PHE A 137 2.15 0.29 -6.64
N MET A 138 2.80 1.08 -5.80
CA MET A 138 2.13 2.10 -4.99
C MET A 138 1.51 3.21 -5.85
N VAL A 139 2.23 3.71 -6.86
CA VAL A 139 1.72 4.76 -7.75
C VAL A 139 0.48 4.33 -8.49
N ILE A 140 0.42 3.08 -8.92
CA ILE A 140 -0.74 2.53 -9.62
C ILE A 140 -1.88 2.27 -8.63
N LEU A 141 -1.59 1.61 -7.52
CA LEU A 141 -2.61 1.09 -6.62
C LEU A 141 -3.23 2.17 -5.73
N ILE A 142 -2.42 3.08 -5.14
CA ILE A 142 -2.92 4.06 -4.15
C ILE A 142 -4.02 4.96 -4.71
N PRO A 143 -3.87 5.59 -5.90
CA PRO A 143 -4.94 6.40 -6.47
C PRO A 143 -6.21 5.61 -6.73
N ILE A 144 -6.05 4.46 -7.36
CA ILE A 144 -7.19 3.64 -7.80
C ILE A 144 -7.94 3.07 -6.61
N ILE A 145 -7.21 2.54 -5.61
CA ILE A 145 -7.85 2.00 -4.40
C ILE A 145 -8.61 3.08 -3.63
N ASN A 146 -8.08 4.30 -3.54
CA ASN A 146 -8.77 5.41 -2.90
C ASN A 146 -10.04 5.78 -3.65
N ILE A 147 -10.00 5.91 -4.98
CA ILE A 147 -11.17 6.16 -5.80
C ILE A 147 -12.21 5.06 -5.62
N VAL A 148 -11.82 3.79 -5.74
CA VAL A 148 -12.73 2.64 -5.61
C VAL A 148 -13.36 2.59 -4.22
N ILE A 149 -12.55 2.65 -3.16
CA ILE A 149 -13.05 2.53 -1.79
C ILE A 149 -13.97 3.71 -1.44
N VAL A 150 -13.55 4.95 -1.73
CA VAL A 150 -14.36 6.12 -1.42
C VAL A 150 -15.68 6.09 -2.20
N SER A 151 -15.65 5.77 -3.50
CA SER A 151 -16.85 5.67 -4.33
C SER A 151 -17.81 4.59 -3.81
N VAL A 152 -17.30 3.41 -3.50
CA VAL A 152 -18.13 2.30 -2.99
C VAL A 152 -18.69 2.63 -1.60
N MET A 153 -17.88 3.16 -0.70
CA MET A 153 -18.35 3.55 0.64
C MET A 153 -19.41 4.64 0.57
N THR A 154 -19.17 5.69 -0.21
CA THR A 154 -20.13 6.78 -0.36
C THR A 154 -21.45 6.24 -0.91
N THR A 155 -21.41 5.40 -1.93
CA THR A 155 -22.61 4.82 -2.52
C THR A 155 -23.34 3.88 -1.56
N ALA A 156 -22.60 3.04 -0.82
CA ALA A 156 -23.17 2.07 0.09
C ALA A 156 -23.72 2.69 1.38
N LEU A 157 -23.11 3.75 1.87
CA LEU A 157 -23.48 4.40 3.14
C LEU A 157 -24.44 5.59 2.92
N ASN A 158 -24.40 6.25 1.77
CA ASN A 158 -25.17 7.47 1.46
C ASN A 158 -26.60 7.21 0.96
N GLN A 159 -27.22 6.10 1.25
CA GLN A 159 -28.67 6.00 1.04
C GLN A 159 -29.50 7.04 1.84
N LYS A 160 -28.83 7.89 2.66
CA LYS A 160 -29.47 8.89 3.52
C LYS A 160 -28.92 10.32 3.48
N VAL A 161 -27.87 10.61 2.72
CA VAL A 161 -27.30 11.98 2.69
C VAL A 161 -27.22 12.48 1.25
N GLY A 162 -28.16 13.33 0.91
CA GLY A 162 -28.24 14.00 -0.38
C GLY A 162 -27.07 14.93 -0.66
N ASN A 163 -26.68 15.03 -1.92
CA ASN A 163 -25.90 16.10 -2.57
C ASN A 163 -24.38 16.21 -2.37
N SER A 164 -23.65 15.20 -1.99
CA SER A 164 -22.19 15.35 -1.79
C SER A 164 -21.26 14.54 -2.72
N SER A 165 -21.78 13.85 -3.73
CA SER A 165 -20.99 12.87 -4.52
C SER A 165 -19.90 13.52 -5.41
N ARG A 166 -20.07 14.76 -5.84
CA ARG A 166 -19.13 15.43 -6.76
C ARG A 166 -17.94 16.09 -6.05
N SER A 167 -18.17 16.56 -4.83
CA SER A 167 -17.14 17.11 -3.95
C SER A 167 -16.09 16.05 -3.58
N ASN A 168 -16.51 14.85 -3.26
CA ASN A 168 -15.63 13.80 -2.76
C ASN A 168 -14.58 13.31 -3.79
N ILE A 169 -14.89 13.30 -5.09
CA ILE A 169 -13.93 12.85 -6.12
C ILE A 169 -12.87 13.93 -6.36
N ILE A 170 -13.27 15.19 -6.39
CA ILE A 170 -12.34 16.31 -6.57
C ILE A 170 -11.40 16.41 -5.38
N ASP A 171 -11.91 16.25 -4.17
CA ASP A 171 -11.11 16.26 -2.95
C ASP A 171 -10.11 15.11 -2.93
N VAL A 172 -10.54 13.90 -3.33
CA VAL A 172 -9.64 12.74 -3.47
C VAL A 172 -8.55 12.99 -4.52
N LEU A 173 -8.89 13.55 -5.68
CA LEU A 173 -7.90 13.91 -6.71
C LEU A 173 -6.91 14.97 -6.19
N PHE A 174 -7.39 15.95 -5.43
CA PHE A 174 -6.54 17.00 -4.86
C PHE A 174 -5.59 16.43 -3.77
N GLU A 175 -6.06 15.51 -2.95
CA GLU A 175 -5.22 14.78 -2.00
C GLU A 175 -4.18 13.90 -2.68
N LEU A 176 -4.52 13.26 -3.81
CA LEU A 176 -3.57 12.47 -4.60
C LEU A 176 -2.45 13.34 -5.17
N VAL A 177 -2.78 14.51 -5.73
CA VAL A 177 -1.76 15.44 -6.27
C VAL A 177 -0.86 15.99 -5.16
N LYS A 178 -1.34 16.12 -3.93
CA LYS A 178 -0.55 16.54 -2.77
C LYS A 178 0.22 15.40 -2.09
N ASN A 179 -0.01 14.15 -2.49
CA ASN A 179 0.64 13.01 -1.85
C ASN A 179 2.14 13.00 -2.19
N PRO A 180 3.04 13.07 -1.19
CA PRO A 180 4.48 13.17 -1.42
C PRO A 180 5.05 11.93 -2.13
N PHE A 181 4.43 10.77 -1.96
CA PHE A 181 4.85 9.54 -2.64
C PHE A 181 4.57 9.61 -4.13
N ILE A 182 3.36 10.06 -4.51
CA ILE A 182 2.95 10.20 -5.91
C ILE A 182 3.84 11.23 -6.61
N LEU A 183 4.09 12.37 -5.97
CA LEU A 183 4.98 13.40 -6.50
C LEU A 183 6.40 12.87 -6.73
N ALA A 184 7.00 12.21 -5.71
CA ALA A 184 8.35 11.67 -5.80
C ALA A 184 8.50 10.65 -6.93
N ILE A 185 7.54 9.74 -7.08
CA ILE A 185 7.57 8.70 -8.11
C ILE A 185 7.32 9.30 -9.49
N THR A 186 6.36 10.21 -9.63
CA THR A 186 6.09 10.87 -10.91
C THR A 186 7.31 11.64 -11.41
N ILE A 187 7.99 12.37 -10.53
CA ILE A 187 9.24 13.07 -10.88
C ILE A 187 10.35 12.06 -11.22
N GLY A 188 10.49 10.99 -10.43
CA GLY A 188 11.48 9.95 -10.69
C GLY A 188 11.29 9.17 -12.00
N LEU A 189 10.05 9.06 -12.51
CA LEU A 189 9.77 8.42 -13.82
C LEU A 189 10.06 9.32 -15.01
N VAL A 190 10.17 10.63 -14.81
CA VAL A 190 10.40 11.61 -15.90
C VAL A 190 11.88 11.89 -16.11
N ILE A 191 12.72 11.63 -15.12
CA ILE A 191 14.17 11.84 -15.16
C ILE A 191 14.89 10.55 -15.57
#